data_51ce2088c999e5da32f0e3d457bd8804
#
_entry.id   51ce2088c999e5da32f0e3d457bd8804
#
_cell.length_a   1.000
_cell.length_b   1.000
_cell.length_c   1.000
_cell.angle_alpha   90.00
_cell.angle_beta   90.00
_cell.angle_gamma   90.00
#
_symmetry.space_group_name_H-M   'P 1'
#
loop_
_entity.id
_entity.type
_entity.pdbx_description
1 polymer ?
#
loop_
_entity_poly.entity_id
_entity_poly.type
_entity_poly.pdbx_seq_one_letter_code
_entity_poly.pdbx_strand_id
1 'polypeptide(L)'
;VPLETDPKDNVTRVEMKGSCGFPSPADDYASEEFNLNDFFVRKPHTTFVIEADGDSMIDAGISSGDILLVDSSKEPVDGDIVLAYLGGALTIKRFKRIDGVIELRPENKEGNYRILRPTEWDDFRVAGVVTALGRILGRGP
;
A
#
# COMPACT_ATOMS: atom_id res chain seq x y z
N VAL A 1 22.96 7.32 13.32
CA VAL A 1 22.50 5.97 13.01
C VAL A 1 21.29 6.05 12.10
N PRO A 2 21.30 5.37 10.95
CA PRO A 2 20.14 5.39 10.06
C PRO A 2 18.90 4.83 10.75
N LEU A 3 17.74 5.35 10.39
CA LEU A 3 16.48 4.78 10.83
C LEU A 3 16.28 3.40 10.23
N GLU A 4 15.71 2.53 11.02
CA GLU A 4 15.32 1.20 10.58
C GLU A 4 13.82 1.02 10.78
N THR A 5 13.19 0.26 9.89
CA THR A 5 11.80 -0.13 10.06
C THR A 5 11.69 -1.24 11.10
N ASP A 6 10.52 -1.34 11.73
CA ASP A 6 10.22 -2.49 12.58
C ASP A 6 10.17 -3.75 11.72
N PRO A 7 10.87 -4.84 12.07
CA PRO A 7 10.84 -6.08 11.27
C PRO A 7 9.44 -6.65 11.06
N LYS A 8 8.51 -6.35 11.95
CA LYS A 8 7.12 -6.80 11.84
C LYS A 8 6.29 -6.00 10.84
N ASP A 9 6.86 -4.98 10.24
CA ASP A 9 6.15 -4.00 9.44
C ASP A 9 6.64 -3.96 7.99
N ASN A 10 7.33 -4.98 7.57
CA ASN A 10 7.80 -5.09 6.21
C ASN A 10 6.69 -5.64 5.32
N VAL A 11 6.80 -5.35 4.03
CA VAL A 11 5.87 -5.85 3.03
C VAL A 11 6.57 -6.80 2.08
N THR A 12 5.82 -7.77 1.60
CA THR A 12 6.30 -8.71 0.61
C THR A 12 5.71 -8.36 -0.75
N ARG A 13 6.55 -8.26 -1.75
CA ARG A 13 6.10 -8.01 -3.12
C ARG A 13 5.44 -9.26 -3.68
N VAL A 14 4.24 -9.07 -4.22
CA VAL A 14 3.48 -10.13 -4.87
C VAL A 14 3.31 -9.77 -6.35
N GLU A 15 3.57 -10.71 -7.22
CA GLU A 15 3.31 -10.52 -8.64
C GLU A 15 1.85 -10.80 -8.96
N MET A 16 1.23 -9.86 -9.67
CA MET A 16 -0.12 -10.05 -10.16
C MET A 16 -0.08 -10.95 -11.39
N LYS A 17 -0.70 -12.12 -11.29
CA LYS A 17 -0.75 -13.08 -12.40
C LYS A 17 -2.04 -12.91 -13.18
N GLY A 18 -1.90 -12.39 -14.39
CA GLY A 18 -2.99 -12.32 -15.34
C GLY A 18 -4.00 -11.22 -15.08
N SER A 19 -4.88 -11.01 -16.04
CA SER A 19 -6.01 -10.11 -15.89
C SER A 19 -7.15 -10.84 -15.20
N CYS A 20 -7.62 -10.29 -14.10
CA CYS A 20 -8.82 -10.79 -13.43
C CYS A 20 -10.04 -10.25 -14.17
N GLY A 21 -10.44 -10.94 -15.24
CA GLY A 21 -11.71 -10.66 -15.88
C GLY A 21 -12.83 -11.31 -15.10
N PHE A 22 -13.95 -10.63 -14.93
CA PHE A 22 -15.15 -11.31 -14.50
C PHE A 22 -15.59 -12.29 -15.59
N PRO A 23 -15.94 -13.52 -15.24
CA PRO A 23 -16.72 -14.32 -16.15
C PRO A 23 -17.99 -13.53 -16.42
N SER A 24 -18.22 -13.18 -17.67
CA SER A 24 -19.42 -12.48 -18.05
C SER A 24 -20.64 -13.26 -17.56
N PRO A 25 -21.38 -12.76 -16.57
CA PRO A 25 -22.62 -13.41 -16.23
C PRO A 25 -23.58 -13.11 -17.36
N ALA A 26 -23.96 -14.12 -18.07
CA ALA A 26 -24.98 -14.05 -19.06
C ALA A 26 -25.06 -12.69 -19.76
N ASP A 27 -24.80 -12.69 -21.01
CA ASP A 27 -24.91 -11.56 -21.93
C ASP A 27 -26.24 -10.81 -21.84
N ASP A 28 -27.10 -11.17 -20.90
CA ASP A 28 -28.45 -10.60 -20.76
C ASP A 28 -28.46 -9.25 -20.05
N TYR A 29 -27.38 -8.91 -19.40
CA TYR A 29 -27.26 -7.57 -18.83
C TYR A 29 -26.55 -6.70 -19.86
N ALA A 30 -27.31 -6.00 -20.63
CA ALA A 30 -26.81 -5.00 -21.57
C ALA A 30 -26.12 -3.84 -20.85
N SER A 31 -25.62 -4.09 -19.68
CA SER A 31 -24.88 -3.13 -18.91
C SER A 31 -23.42 -3.24 -19.24
N GLU A 32 -22.74 -2.15 -19.07
CA GLU A 32 -21.32 -2.07 -19.19
C GLU A 32 -20.64 -3.19 -18.40
N GLU A 33 -19.72 -3.88 -19.05
CA GLU A 33 -18.91 -4.85 -18.36
C GLU A 33 -18.06 -4.15 -17.31
N PHE A 34 -18.23 -4.55 -16.06
CA PHE A 34 -17.39 -4.07 -14.99
C PHE A 34 -16.11 -4.89 -14.95
N ASN A 35 -15.00 -4.26 -15.22
CA ASN A 35 -13.69 -4.90 -15.18
C ASN A 35 -12.98 -4.44 -13.91
N LEU A 36 -12.75 -5.35 -12.98
CA LEU A 36 -12.08 -5.06 -11.74
C LEU A 36 -10.69 -4.48 -11.95
N ASN A 37 -9.98 -5.03 -12.92
CA ASN A 37 -8.63 -4.58 -13.20
C ASN A 37 -8.63 -3.12 -13.64
N ASP A 38 -9.53 -2.76 -14.57
CA ASP A 38 -9.63 -1.37 -15.05
C ASP A 38 -10.07 -0.42 -13.95
N PHE A 39 -10.94 -0.89 -13.07
CA PHE A 39 -11.44 -0.08 -11.96
C PHE A 39 -10.33 0.25 -10.96
N PHE A 40 -9.56 -0.75 -10.56
CA PHE A 40 -8.55 -0.61 -9.52
C PHE A 40 -7.18 -0.21 -10.06
N VAL A 41 -6.85 -0.60 -11.28
CA VAL A 41 -5.55 -0.35 -11.89
C VAL A 41 -5.71 0.63 -13.04
N ARG A 42 -5.60 1.91 -12.73
CA ARG A 42 -5.76 2.96 -13.74
C ARG A 42 -4.50 3.19 -14.56
N LYS A 43 -3.36 2.88 -13.99
CA LYS A 43 -2.05 3.02 -14.63
C LYS A 43 -1.29 1.71 -14.55
N PRO A 44 -1.56 0.76 -15.48
CA PRO A 44 -0.99 -0.59 -15.36
C PRO A 44 0.54 -0.62 -15.39
N HIS A 45 1.18 0.32 -16.08
CA HIS A 45 2.64 0.32 -16.20
C HIS A 45 3.35 0.80 -14.94
N THR A 46 2.64 1.51 -14.06
CA THR A 46 3.21 2.09 -12.84
C THR A 46 2.61 1.53 -11.56
N THR A 47 1.62 0.64 -11.69
CA THR A 47 0.95 0.03 -10.55
C THR A 47 1.52 -1.37 -10.31
N PHE A 48 1.88 -1.62 -9.07
CA PHE A 48 2.33 -2.95 -8.64
C PHE A 48 1.58 -3.37 -7.39
N VAL A 49 1.70 -4.65 -7.06
CA VAL A 49 0.95 -5.28 -5.96
C VAL A 49 1.91 -5.72 -4.90
N ILE A 50 1.57 -5.43 -3.65
CA ILE A 50 2.31 -5.90 -2.49
C ILE A 50 1.35 -6.53 -1.50
N GLU A 51 1.87 -7.37 -0.63
CA GLU A 51 1.12 -7.93 0.49
C GLU A 51 1.56 -7.25 1.77
N ALA A 52 0.58 -6.76 2.54
CA ALA A 52 0.87 -6.16 3.84
C ALA A 52 1.28 -7.24 4.84
N ASP A 53 2.32 -6.95 5.62
CA ASP A 53 2.78 -7.80 6.70
C ASP A 53 2.92 -6.95 7.96
N GLY A 54 2.29 -7.39 9.03
CA GLY A 54 2.24 -6.62 10.26
C GLY A 54 0.95 -5.81 10.38
N ASP A 55 0.84 -5.06 11.47
CA ASP A 55 -0.39 -4.38 11.85
C ASP A 55 -0.20 -2.90 12.17
N SER A 56 0.86 -2.29 11.69
CA SER A 56 1.15 -0.88 12.00
C SER A 56 0.10 0.09 11.46
N MET A 57 -0.72 -0.36 10.52
CA MET A 57 -1.75 0.47 9.89
C MET A 57 -3.16 -0.08 10.11
N ILE A 58 -3.36 -0.85 11.18
CA ILE A 58 -4.64 -1.49 11.45
C ILE A 58 -5.77 -0.47 11.66
N ASP A 59 -5.48 0.66 12.28
CA ASP A 59 -6.48 1.71 12.50
C ASP A 59 -6.84 2.46 11.22
N ALA A 60 -6.04 2.31 10.18
CA ALA A 60 -6.36 2.81 8.84
C ALA A 60 -7.12 1.78 8.00
N GLY A 61 -7.39 0.61 8.57
CA GLY A 61 -8.11 -0.45 7.87
C GLY A 61 -7.24 -1.41 7.09
N ILE A 62 -5.93 -1.38 7.27
CA ILE A 62 -5.00 -2.30 6.59
C ILE A 62 -4.58 -3.38 7.58
N SER A 63 -4.87 -4.62 7.23
CA SER A 63 -4.53 -5.79 8.05
C SER A 63 -3.43 -6.61 7.38
N SER A 64 -2.70 -7.35 8.19
CA SER A 64 -1.72 -8.30 7.66
C SER A 64 -2.38 -9.28 6.70
N GLY A 65 -1.75 -9.51 5.55
CA GLY A 65 -2.29 -10.35 4.50
C GLY A 65 -3.09 -9.59 3.45
N ASP A 66 -3.44 -8.34 3.68
CA ASP A 66 -4.12 -7.54 2.67
C ASP A 66 -3.23 -7.34 1.44
N ILE A 67 -3.85 -7.34 0.28
CA ILE A 67 -3.18 -7.05 -0.98
C ILE A 67 -3.36 -5.56 -1.26
N LEU A 68 -2.26 -4.87 -1.46
CA LEU A 68 -2.25 -3.43 -1.68
C LEU A 68 -1.83 -3.12 -3.11
N LEU A 69 -2.54 -2.18 -3.73
CA LEU A 69 -2.15 -1.64 -5.03
C LEU A 69 -1.38 -0.36 -4.80
N VAL A 70 -0.23 -0.26 -5.44
CA VAL A 70 0.69 0.86 -5.26
C VAL A 70 0.99 1.47 -6.62
N ASP A 71 0.74 2.76 -6.77
CA ASP A 71 1.07 3.51 -7.98
C ASP A 71 2.39 4.24 -7.77
N SER A 72 3.41 3.82 -8.48
CA SER A 72 4.75 4.41 -8.38
C SER A 72 4.89 5.75 -9.09
N SER A 73 3.91 6.11 -9.93
CA SER A 73 3.97 7.39 -10.66
C SER A 73 3.45 8.57 -9.87
N LYS A 74 2.74 8.32 -8.76
CA LYS A 74 2.16 9.41 -7.96
C LYS A 74 3.18 10.00 -7.01
N GLU A 75 3.26 11.34 -7.04
CA GLU A 75 3.96 12.07 -5.99
C GLU A 75 3.10 12.07 -4.73
N PRO A 76 3.65 11.70 -3.58
CA PRO A 76 2.85 11.68 -2.36
C PRO A 76 2.46 13.08 -1.93
N VAL A 77 1.22 13.21 -1.47
CA VAL A 77 0.74 14.43 -0.84
C VAL A 77 0.42 14.14 0.62
N ASP A 78 0.37 15.18 1.43
CA ASP A 78 0.07 15.04 2.85
C ASP A 78 -1.21 14.25 3.07
N GLY A 79 -1.15 13.21 3.88
CA GLY A 79 -2.28 12.33 4.18
C GLY A 79 -2.35 11.06 3.35
N ASP A 80 -1.53 10.91 2.34
CA ASP A 80 -1.49 9.66 1.56
C ASP A 80 -0.95 8.51 2.38
N ILE A 81 -1.43 7.30 2.08
CA ILE A 81 -0.78 6.08 2.54
C ILE A 81 0.26 5.72 1.49
N VAL A 82 1.49 5.53 1.91
CA VAL A 82 2.61 5.30 0.98
C VAL A 82 3.33 4.00 1.29
N LEU A 83 3.94 3.46 0.24
CA LEU A 83 4.99 2.46 0.38
C LEU A 83 6.31 3.20 0.39
N ALA A 84 7.01 3.13 1.50
CA ALA A 84 8.28 3.81 1.69
C ALA A 84 9.43 2.81 1.78
N TYR A 85 10.53 3.16 1.14
CA TYR A 85 11.79 2.47 1.34
C TYR A 85 12.60 3.25 2.37
N LEU A 86 13.03 2.58 3.41
CA LEU A 86 13.81 3.20 4.47
C LEU A 86 14.81 2.19 5.04
N GLY A 87 16.09 2.51 4.90
CA GLY A 87 17.15 1.71 5.47
C GLY A 87 17.20 0.26 5.00
N GLY A 88 16.86 0.01 3.73
CA GLY A 88 16.89 -1.34 3.16
C GLY A 88 15.59 -2.13 3.28
N ALA A 89 14.54 -1.55 3.86
CA ALA A 89 13.25 -2.22 4.03
C ALA A 89 12.11 -1.39 3.46
N LEU A 90 11.04 -2.07 3.07
CA LEU A 90 9.81 -1.45 2.61
C LEU A 90 8.78 -1.46 3.74
N THR A 91 8.09 -0.36 3.93
CA THR A 91 7.07 -0.22 4.95
C THR A 91 5.90 0.61 4.44
N ILE A 92 4.71 0.36 4.98
CA ILE A 92 3.50 1.13 4.68
C ILE A 92 3.21 2.05 5.85
N LYS A 93 3.06 3.33 5.55
CA LYS A 93 2.81 4.34 6.57
C LYS A 93 1.94 5.47 6.01
N ARG A 94 1.37 6.26 6.90
CA ARG A 94 0.72 7.51 6.52
C ARG A 94 1.79 8.57 6.31
N PHE A 95 1.83 9.14 5.11
CA PHE A 95 2.75 10.20 4.78
C PHE A 95 2.20 11.52 5.29
N LYS A 96 3.00 12.21 6.09
CA LYS A 96 2.65 13.55 6.56
C LYS A 96 3.80 14.49 6.24
N ARG A 97 3.45 15.69 5.83
CA ARG A 97 4.42 16.76 5.63
C ARG A 97 3.96 17.96 6.45
N ILE A 98 4.73 18.29 7.47
CA ILE A 98 4.41 19.37 8.40
C ILE A 98 5.60 20.32 8.42
N ASP A 99 5.37 21.56 7.99
CA ASP A 99 6.41 22.58 7.91
C ASP A 99 7.68 22.09 7.19
N GLY A 100 7.48 21.36 6.09
CA GLY A 100 8.57 20.82 5.29
C GLY A 100 9.22 19.56 5.85
N VAL A 101 8.80 19.11 7.02
CA VAL A 101 9.30 17.89 7.65
C VAL A 101 8.41 16.72 7.29
N ILE A 102 9.02 15.66 6.75
CA ILE A 102 8.31 14.44 6.41
C ILE A 102 8.22 13.55 7.64
N GLU A 103 7.01 13.07 7.90
CA GLU A 103 6.76 12.04 8.91
C GLU A 103 6.08 10.85 8.25
N LEU A 104 6.53 9.67 8.61
CA LEU A 104 5.88 8.40 8.26
C LEU A 104 5.21 7.89 9.53
N ARG A 105 3.88 7.98 9.56
CA ARG A 105 3.11 7.69 10.76
C ARG A 105 2.45 6.33 10.71
N PRO A 106 2.64 5.50 11.73
CA PRO A 106 1.80 4.33 11.93
C PRO A 106 0.41 4.76 12.38
N GLU A 107 -0.57 3.89 12.16
CA GLU A 107 -1.93 4.06 12.68
C GLU A 107 -2.34 2.79 13.40
N ASN A 108 -1.86 2.64 14.59
CA ASN A 108 -2.17 1.54 15.51
C ASN A 108 -1.98 2.02 16.95
N LYS A 109 -3.09 2.40 17.60
CA LYS A 109 -3.06 2.97 18.95
C LYS A 109 -2.60 1.99 20.02
N GLU A 110 -2.86 0.71 19.79
CA GLU A 110 -2.52 -0.33 20.76
C GLU A 110 -1.13 -0.93 20.55
N GLY A 111 -0.54 -0.66 19.40
CA GLY A 111 0.80 -1.12 19.08
C GLY A 111 1.87 -0.12 19.52
N ASN A 112 3.09 -0.60 19.62
CA ASN A 112 4.23 0.22 20.02
C ASN A 112 5.03 0.69 18.80
N TYR A 113 4.33 1.13 17.76
CA TYR A 113 4.96 1.65 16.56
C TYR A 113 5.27 3.13 16.75
N ARG A 114 6.43 3.53 16.23
CA ARG A 114 6.88 4.92 16.36
C ARG A 114 6.70 5.68 15.05
N ILE A 115 6.59 7.00 15.17
CA ILE A 115 6.63 7.90 14.02
C ILE A 115 8.09 7.94 13.53
N LEU A 116 8.27 7.78 12.22
CA LEU A 116 9.57 7.85 11.59
C LEU A 116 9.74 9.22 10.92
N ARG A 117 10.84 9.88 11.17
CA ARG A 117 11.17 11.18 10.58
C ARG A 117 12.47 11.08 9.80
N PRO A 118 12.42 10.63 8.52
CA PRO A 118 13.63 10.50 7.73
C PRO A 118 14.31 11.85 7.52
N THR A 119 15.62 11.83 7.56
CA THR A 119 16.48 12.99 7.29
C THR A 119 17.32 12.73 6.05
N GLU A 120 18.09 13.74 5.63
CA GLU A 120 19.01 13.60 4.51
C GLU A 120 20.08 12.52 4.71
N TRP A 121 20.29 12.10 5.95
CA TRP A 121 21.25 11.04 6.30
C TRP A 121 20.68 9.65 6.18
N ASP A 122 19.36 9.54 6.01
CA ASP A 122 18.69 8.27 5.88
C ASP A 122 18.56 7.89 4.41
N ASP A 123 18.70 6.61 4.12
CA ASP A 123 18.39 6.07 2.79
C ASP A 123 16.88 5.90 2.69
N PHE A 124 16.22 6.94 2.23
CA PHE A 124 14.77 7.05 2.22
C PHE A 124 14.26 7.47 0.85
N ARG A 125 13.20 6.81 0.42
CA ARG A 125 12.39 7.25 -0.73
C ARG A 125 10.98 6.72 -0.62
N VAL A 126 10.04 7.40 -1.24
CA VAL A 126 8.69 6.91 -1.40
C VAL A 126 8.65 6.09 -2.69
N ALA A 127 8.32 4.81 -2.57
CA ALA A 127 8.23 3.91 -3.72
C ALA A 127 6.92 4.08 -4.48
N GLY A 128 5.87 4.51 -3.80
CA GLY A 128 4.60 4.77 -4.44
C GLY A 128 3.50 5.08 -3.43
N VAL A 129 2.34 5.42 -3.96
CA VAL A 129 1.14 5.73 -3.17
C VAL A 129 0.20 4.53 -3.22
N VAL A 130 -0.27 4.11 -2.04
CA VAL A 130 -1.26 3.02 -1.95
C VAL A 130 -2.61 3.57 -2.38
N THR A 131 -3.18 2.97 -3.42
CA THR A 131 -4.42 3.46 -4.04
C THR A 131 -5.62 2.60 -3.73
N ALA A 132 -5.43 1.35 -3.37
CA ALA A 132 -6.51 0.42 -3.08
C ALA A 132 -6.00 -0.77 -2.29
N LEU A 133 -6.92 -1.50 -1.68
CA LEU A 133 -6.59 -2.77 -1.05
C LEU A 133 -7.65 -3.81 -1.38
N GLY A 134 -7.24 -5.08 -1.32
CA GLY A 134 -8.13 -6.21 -1.42
C GLY A 134 -7.90 -7.18 -0.28
N ARG A 135 -8.97 -7.82 0.15
CA ARG A 135 -8.92 -8.79 1.23
C ARG A 135 -9.90 -9.92 0.93
N ILE A 136 -9.40 -11.14 1.05
CA ILE A 136 -10.26 -12.31 0.94
C ILE A 136 -10.87 -12.59 2.30
N LEU A 137 -12.18 -12.77 2.33
CA LEU A 137 -12.90 -13.02 3.57
C LEU A 137 -13.23 -14.52 3.69
N GLY A 138 -13.29 -14.99 4.92
CA GLY A 138 -13.62 -16.36 5.19
C GLY A 138 -12.57 -17.34 4.66
N ARG A 139 -13.05 -18.37 3.94
CA ARG A 139 -12.15 -19.42 3.43
C ARG A 139 -11.45 -19.06 2.14
N GLY A 140 -11.80 -17.92 1.55
CA GLY A 140 -11.31 -17.53 0.25
C GLY A 140 -11.91 -18.34 -0.88
N PRO A 141 -11.47 -18.05 -2.09
CA PRO A 141 -11.93 -18.81 -3.27
C PRO A 141 -11.37 -20.21 -3.30
#